data_16912c241e52c38162ad0b13f777c862
#
_entry.id   16912c241e52c38162ad0b13f777c862
#
_cell.length_a   1.000
_cell.length_b   1.000
_cell.length_c   1.000
_cell.angle_alpha   90.00
_cell.angle_beta   90.00
_cell.angle_gamma   90.00
#
_symmetry.space_group_name_H-M   'P 1'
#
loop_
_entity.id
_entity.type
_entity.pdbx_description
1 polymer ?
#
loop_
_entity_poly.entity_id
_entity_poly.type
_entity_poly.pdbx_seq_one_letter_code
_entity_poly.pdbx_strand_id
1 'polypeptide(L)'
;MAYVENCNANAQFQCSEIQKNVFLIGDSIRQGYCATVKEELSPDAQVFYVSDNCRNTQYVITNLKTWANMFSNPSMVDIVHFNCGHWDIAHWCGGELPLTSEQEYKRNIKIIIDMIRKLFPNAKIIFATTTTMNPNGTIGINPRTTAEIARYNDIAVSALEGDVVVNDLFAVTNDWDSDCYADYCHFTTDAFKELGKAVAEALKKTF
;
A
#
# COMPACT_ATOMS: atom_id res chain seq x y z
N MET A 1 22.09 -26.10 -0.61
CA MET A 1 21.40 -26.33 0.67
C MET A 1 19.92 -26.22 0.39
N ALA A 2 19.15 -27.31 0.59
CA ALA A 2 17.71 -27.30 0.39
C ALA A 2 17.07 -26.37 1.43
N TYR A 3 16.34 -25.37 0.98
CA TYR A 3 15.47 -24.57 1.83
C TYR A 3 14.38 -25.49 2.36
N VAL A 4 14.45 -25.83 3.65
CA VAL A 4 13.34 -26.51 4.32
C VAL A 4 12.22 -25.49 4.42
N GLU A 5 11.14 -25.71 3.66
CA GLU A 5 9.91 -24.93 3.76
C GLU A 5 9.33 -25.11 5.17
N ASN A 6 9.59 -24.14 6.04
CA ASN A 6 8.96 -24.09 7.36
C ASN A 6 7.52 -23.61 7.20
N CYS A 7 6.61 -24.50 6.82
CA CYS A 7 5.19 -24.23 6.88
C CYS A 7 4.75 -24.14 8.34
N ASN A 8 4.35 -22.94 8.78
CA ASN A 8 3.80 -22.74 10.12
C ASN A 8 2.28 -22.93 10.09
N ALA A 9 1.82 -24.13 10.48
CA ALA A 9 0.38 -24.47 10.50
C ALA A 9 -0.46 -23.57 11.44
N ASN A 10 0.17 -22.90 12.40
CA ASN A 10 -0.48 -21.98 13.34
C ASN A 10 -0.33 -20.52 12.93
N ALA A 11 0.16 -20.22 11.73
CA ALA A 11 0.28 -18.85 11.24
C ALA A 11 -1.10 -18.20 11.10
N GLN A 12 -1.16 -16.88 11.32
CA GLN A 12 -2.39 -16.10 11.19
C GLN A 12 -2.91 -16.09 9.74
N PHE A 13 -1.99 -16.09 8.75
CA PHE A 13 -2.32 -16.08 7.33
C PHE A 13 -1.96 -17.43 6.71
N GLN A 14 -2.98 -18.22 6.37
CA GLN A 14 -2.81 -19.49 5.69
C GLN A 14 -2.88 -19.27 4.17
N CYS A 15 -1.74 -19.45 3.48
CA CYS A 15 -1.68 -19.34 2.03
C CYS A 15 -2.47 -20.46 1.34
N SER A 16 -3.14 -20.13 0.25
CA SER A 16 -3.81 -21.08 -0.62
C SER A 16 -2.83 -21.72 -1.59
N GLU A 17 -3.00 -23.02 -1.86
CA GLU A 17 -2.26 -23.73 -2.92
C GLU A 17 -2.92 -23.62 -4.30
N ILE A 18 -4.20 -23.18 -4.34
CA ILE A 18 -5.01 -23.16 -5.57
C ILE A 18 -5.44 -21.76 -6.00
N GLN A 19 -5.34 -20.77 -5.13
CA GLN A 19 -5.68 -19.37 -5.40
C GLN A 19 -4.43 -18.51 -5.33
N LYS A 20 -4.46 -17.35 -5.98
CA LYS A 20 -3.42 -16.34 -5.78
C LYS A 20 -3.41 -15.81 -4.35
N ASN A 21 -2.24 -15.64 -3.79
CA ASN A 21 -2.05 -15.07 -2.45
C ASN A 21 -1.57 -13.63 -2.58
N VAL A 22 -2.43 -12.68 -2.24
CA VAL A 22 -2.18 -11.24 -2.37
C VAL A 22 -2.03 -10.60 -1.00
N PHE A 23 -0.94 -9.89 -0.76
CA PHE A 23 -0.71 -9.15 0.48
C PHE A 23 -0.79 -7.65 0.25
N LEU A 24 -1.72 -6.97 0.96
CA LEU A 24 -1.91 -5.52 0.89
C LEU A 24 -1.28 -4.83 2.10
N ILE A 25 -0.36 -3.90 1.84
CA ILE A 25 0.30 -3.06 2.84
C ILE A 25 -0.07 -1.61 2.54
N GLY A 26 -0.45 -0.83 3.55
CA GLY A 26 -0.76 0.59 3.37
C GLY A 26 -1.42 1.20 4.60
N ASP A 27 -1.62 2.49 4.53
CA ASP A 27 -2.19 3.31 5.59
C ASP A 27 -3.73 3.21 5.68
N SER A 28 -4.38 4.25 6.20
CA SER A 28 -5.83 4.31 6.35
C SER A 28 -6.59 4.24 4.99
N ILE A 29 -5.96 4.65 3.91
CA ILE A 29 -6.57 4.52 2.57
C ILE A 29 -6.68 3.03 2.20
N ARG A 30 -5.61 2.23 2.40
CA ARG A 30 -5.68 0.79 2.23
C ARG A 30 -6.74 0.16 3.14
N GLN A 31 -6.84 0.59 4.40
CA GLN A 31 -7.87 0.09 5.32
C GLN A 31 -9.28 0.33 4.78
N GLY A 32 -9.52 1.46 4.10
CA GLY A 32 -10.81 1.79 3.53
C GLY A 32 -11.20 0.91 2.35
N TYR A 33 -10.26 0.50 1.49
CA TYR A 33 -10.57 -0.28 0.29
C TYR A 33 -10.32 -1.79 0.40
N CYS A 34 -9.60 -2.27 1.41
CA CYS A 34 -9.12 -3.67 1.45
C CYS A 34 -10.26 -4.71 1.44
N ALA A 35 -11.40 -4.42 2.05
CA ALA A 35 -12.56 -5.31 2.05
C ALA A 35 -13.14 -5.49 0.63
N THR A 36 -13.27 -4.39 -0.11
CA THR A 36 -13.73 -4.41 -1.50
C THR A 36 -12.75 -5.18 -2.40
N VAL A 37 -11.43 -4.95 -2.23
CA VAL A 37 -10.43 -5.73 -2.99
C VAL A 37 -10.57 -7.22 -2.74
N LYS A 38 -10.78 -7.63 -1.48
CA LYS A 38 -10.99 -9.04 -1.12
C LYS A 38 -12.23 -9.62 -1.78
N GLU A 39 -13.34 -8.87 -1.82
CA GLU A 39 -14.59 -9.28 -2.46
C GLU A 39 -14.42 -9.40 -3.98
N GLU A 40 -13.84 -8.39 -4.63
CA GLU A 40 -13.64 -8.33 -6.08
C GLU A 40 -12.68 -9.37 -6.64
N LEU A 41 -11.72 -9.84 -5.81
CA LEU A 41 -10.77 -10.88 -6.20
C LEU A 41 -11.25 -12.30 -5.88
N SER A 42 -12.37 -12.45 -5.17
CA SER A 42 -12.95 -13.78 -4.89
C SER A 42 -13.66 -14.32 -6.14
N PRO A 43 -13.52 -15.62 -6.47
CA PRO A 43 -12.74 -16.66 -5.76
C PRO A 43 -11.28 -16.81 -6.23
N ASP A 44 -10.77 -15.96 -7.10
CA ASP A 44 -9.49 -16.17 -7.79
C ASP A 44 -8.28 -15.96 -6.87
N ALA A 45 -8.42 -15.13 -5.84
CA ALA A 45 -7.34 -14.85 -4.90
C ALA A 45 -7.78 -14.82 -3.44
N GLN A 46 -6.84 -15.20 -2.54
CA GLN A 46 -6.89 -14.87 -1.13
C GLN A 46 -6.18 -13.53 -0.89
N VAL A 47 -6.86 -12.61 -0.24
CA VAL A 47 -6.33 -11.29 0.09
C VAL A 47 -6.04 -11.19 1.58
N PHE A 48 -4.79 -10.90 1.90
CA PHE A 48 -4.28 -10.72 3.26
C PHE A 48 -3.93 -9.26 3.49
N TYR A 49 -4.17 -8.79 4.68
CA TYR A 49 -3.76 -7.48 5.17
C TYR A 49 -3.68 -7.49 6.70
N VAL A 50 -2.77 -6.70 7.24
CA VAL A 50 -2.73 -6.48 8.69
C VAL A 50 -3.85 -5.51 9.09
N SER A 51 -4.43 -5.69 10.29
CA SER A 51 -5.46 -4.79 10.81
C SER A 51 -4.91 -3.39 11.13
N ASP A 52 -3.59 -3.30 11.38
CA ASP A 52 -2.92 -2.05 11.72
C ASP A 52 -2.85 -1.09 10.53
N ASN A 53 -2.84 0.21 10.83
CA ASN A 53 -2.48 1.26 9.89
C ASN A 53 -0.97 1.24 9.69
N CYS A 54 -0.51 0.98 8.45
CA CYS A 54 0.92 0.84 8.16
C CYS A 54 1.67 2.19 8.08
N ARG A 55 0.98 3.29 8.30
CA ARG A 55 1.54 4.64 8.51
C ARG A 55 2.53 5.09 7.43
N ASN A 56 3.74 5.46 7.87
CA ASN A 56 4.83 5.97 7.03
C ASN A 56 5.83 4.88 6.62
N THR A 57 6.76 5.23 5.76
CA THR A 57 7.79 4.31 5.25
C THR A 57 8.66 3.70 6.35
N GLN A 58 9.02 4.45 7.42
CA GLN A 58 9.82 3.91 8.52
C GLN A 58 9.05 2.84 9.30
N TYR A 59 7.74 3.04 9.47
CA TYR A 59 6.89 2.05 10.14
C TYR A 59 6.79 0.76 9.33
N VAL A 60 6.65 0.86 8.01
CA VAL A 60 6.68 -0.32 7.12
C VAL A 60 8.02 -1.05 7.25
N ILE A 61 9.15 -0.35 7.15
CA ILE A 61 10.49 -0.94 7.26
C ILE A 61 10.64 -1.72 8.57
N THR A 62 10.21 -1.14 9.69
CA THR A 62 10.41 -1.76 11.01
C THR A 62 9.48 -2.93 11.28
N ASN A 63 8.33 -3.01 10.60
CA ASN A 63 7.33 -4.05 10.84
C ASN A 63 7.24 -5.13 9.76
N LEU A 64 7.79 -4.91 8.56
CA LEU A 64 7.61 -5.79 7.41
C LEU A 64 8.04 -7.25 7.69
N LYS A 65 9.14 -7.45 8.44
CA LYS A 65 9.56 -8.79 8.86
C LYS A 65 8.54 -9.46 9.80
N THR A 66 7.97 -8.69 10.73
CA THR A 66 6.93 -9.19 11.64
C THR A 66 5.69 -9.62 10.85
N TRP A 67 5.27 -8.82 9.87
CA TRP A 67 4.14 -9.15 9.02
C TRP A 67 4.41 -10.37 8.12
N ALA A 68 5.61 -10.51 7.58
CA ALA A 68 5.99 -11.70 6.82
C ALA A 68 5.92 -12.98 7.67
N ASN A 69 6.27 -12.91 8.96
CA ASN A 69 6.18 -14.04 9.89
C ASN A 69 4.72 -14.44 10.23
N MET A 70 3.72 -13.65 9.85
CA MET A 70 2.31 -14.01 10.01
C MET A 70 1.82 -15.02 8.96
N PHE A 71 2.56 -15.20 7.87
CA PHE A 71 2.22 -16.15 6.81
C PHE A 71 2.69 -17.56 7.15
N SER A 72 1.90 -18.55 6.77
CA SER A 72 2.28 -19.98 6.86
C SER A 72 3.52 -20.27 6.02
N ASN A 73 3.59 -19.67 4.85
CA ASN A 73 4.74 -19.70 3.96
C ASN A 73 4.81 -18.40 3.13
N PRO A 74 5.68 -17.43 3.47
CA PRO A 74 5.81 -16.19 2.71
C PRO A 74 6.21 -16.38 1.23
N SER A 75 6.86 -17.51 0.88
CA SER A 75 7.21 -17.82 -0.51
C SER A 75 6.00 -18.13 -1.40
N MET A 76 4.83 -18.40 -0.80
CA MET A 76 3.57 -18.61 -1.52
C MET A 76 2.79 -17.31 -1.77
N VAL A 77 3.27 -16.18 -1.30
CA VAL A 77 2.68 -14.88 -1.66
C VAL A 77 3.04 -14.56 -3.10
N ASP A 78 2.03 -14.43 -3.95
CA ASP A 78 2.18 -14.15 -5.39
C ASP A 78 2.35 -12.66 -5.67
N ILE A 79 1.70 -11.80 -4.86
CA ILE A 79 1.71 -10.36 -5.06
C ILE A 79 1.80 -9.64 -3.72
N VAL A 80 2.72 -8.68 -3.62
CA VAL A 80 2.72 -7.67 -2.56
C VAL A 80 2.37 -6.32 -3.18
N HIS A 81 1.21 -5.79 -2.82
CA HIS A 81 0.75 -4.46 -3.20
C HIS A 81 0.96 -3.53 -1.99
N PHE A 82 1.75 -2.47 -2.16
CA PHE A 82 2.02 -1.56 -1.05
C PHE A 82 1.89 -0.09 -1.46
N ASN A 83 1.44 0.74 -0.51
CA ASN A 83 1.51 2.19 -0.61
C ASN A 83 2.04 2.80 0.69
N CYS A 84 2.72 3.93 0.57
CA CYS A 84 3.14 4.82 1.64
C CYS A 84 3.17 6.25 1.08
N GLY A 85 2.84 7.22 1.90
CA GLY A 85 2.96 8.61 1.47
C GLY A 85 2.19 9.59 2.34
N HIS A 86 0.91 9.38 2.56
CA HIS A 86 0.11 10.34 3.34
C HIS A 86 0.72 10.71 4.69
N TRP A 87 1.32 9.75 5.40
CA TRP A 87 1.97 9.99 6.68
C TRP A 87 3.38 10.57 6.50
N ASP A 88 4.11 10.14 5.47
CA ASP A 88 5.46 10.64 5.17
C ASP A 88 5.45 12.13 4.84
N ILE A 89 4.46 12.58 4.03
CA ILE A 89 4.32 13.93 3.51
C ILE A 89 3.72 14.89 4.55
N ALA A 90 3.01 14.37 5.55
CA ALA A 90 2.29 15.19 6.52
C ALA A 90 3.22 16.08 7.35
N HIS A 91 2.85 17.34 7.50
CA HIS A 91 3.48 18.32 8.36
C HIS A 91 2.86 18.24 9.75
N TRP A 92 3.44 17.42 10.63
CA TRP A 92 2.86 17.13 11.94
C TRP A 92 2.69 18.37 12.82
N CYS A 93 1.46 18.54 13.30
CA CYS A 93 1.04 19.72 14.07
C CYS A 93 1.30 21.05 13.34
N GLY A 94 1.27 21.07 12.01
CA GLY A 94 1.51 22.25 11.20
C GLY A 94 2.98 22.67 11.16
N GLY A 95 3.92 21.77 11.42
CA GLY A 95 5.35 22.04 11.32
C GLY A 95 5.79 22.44 9.91
N GLU A 96 6.95 23.08 9.81
CA GLU A 96 7.50 23.56 8.51
C GLU A 96 7.98 22.40 7.62
N LEU A 97 8.38 21.28 8.22
CA LEU A 97 8.96 20.15 7.48
C LEU A 97 7.97 18.96 7.48
N PRO A 98 7.94 18.18 6.38
CA PRO A 98 7.22 16.92 6.36
C PRO A 98 7.85 15.91 7.32
N LEU A 99 7.07 14.90 7.74
CA LEU A 99 7.56 13.85 8.64
C LEU A 99 8.79 13.12 8.07
N THR A 100 8.81 12.89 6.76
CA THR A 100 9.89 12.21 6.06
C THR A 100 10.36 13.12 4.92
N SER A 101 11.64 13.49 4.90
CA SER A 101 12.20 14.29 3.81
C SER A 101 12.15 13.51 2.48
N GLU A 102 12.15 14.24 1.35
CA GLU A 102 12.14 13.64 0.01
C GLU A 102 13.28 12.62 -0.19
N GLN A 103 14.48 12.96 0.30
CA GLN A 103 15.65 12.08 0.19
C GLN A 103 15.46 10.78 1.01
N GLU A 104 14.97 10.90 2.23
CA GLU A 104 14.69 9.75 3.09
C GLU A 104 13.54 8.91 2.53
N TYR A 105 12.48 9.55 2.03
CA TYR A 105 11.36 8.86 1.40
C TYR A 105 11.83 8.00 0.22
N LYS A 106 12.62 8.59 -0.70
CA LYS A 106 13.23 7.86 -1.82
C LYS A 106 14.06 6.66 -1.37
N ARG A 107 14.91 6.86 -0.36
CA ARG A 107 15.73 5.79 0.23
C ARG A 107 14.86 4.70 0.86
N ASN A 108 13.83 5.08 1.59
CA ASN A 108 12.96 4.15 2.30
C ASN A 108 12.14 3.29 1.32
N ILE A 109 11.64 3.84 0.22
CA ILE A 109 10.96 3.08 -0.84
C ILE A 109 11.88 1.98 -1.39
N LYS A 110 13.15 2.30 -1.68
CA LYS A 110 14.13 1.29 -2.12
C LYS A 110 14.33 0.19 -1.07
N ILE A 111 14.48 0.56 0.20
CA ILE A 111 14.63 -0.40 1.31
C ILE A 111 13.42 -1.32 1.40
N ILE A 112 12.20 -0.77 1.30
CA ILE A 112 10.96 -1.55 1.36
C ILE A 112 10.93 -2.59 0.22
N ILE A 113 11.23 -2.17 -1.01
CA ILE A 113 11.29 -3.06 -2.18
C ILE A 113 12.30 -4.19 -1.96
N ASP A 114 13.51 -3.86 -1.52
CA ASP A 114 14.54 -4.86 -1.24
C ASP A 114 14.15 -5.83 -0.12
N MET A 115 13.45 -5.34 0.90
CA MET A 115 12.92 -6.19 1.97
C MET A 115 11.80 -7.09 1.46
N ILE A 116 10.87 -6.59 0.63
CA ILE A 116 9.81 -7.39 0.04
C ILE A 116 10.42 -8.53 -0.80
N ARG A 117 11.39 -8.25 -1.66
CA ARG A 117 12.08 -9.27 -2.47
C ARG A 117 12.72 -10.38 -1.62
N LYS A 118 13.29 -10.01 -0.46
CA LYS A 118 13.92 -10.98 0.46
C LYS A 118 12.90 -11.79 1.25
N LEU A 119 11.80 -11.19 1.66
CA LEU A 119 10.81 -11.79 2.55
C LEU A 119 9.73 -12.58 1.78
N PHE A 120 9.43 -12.16 0.55
CA PHE A 120 8.43 -12.73 -0.35
C PHE A 120 9.07 -13.01 -1.72
N PRO A 121 9.97 -14.01 -1.82
CA PRO A 121 10.90 -14.17 -2.94
C PRO A 121 10.22 -14.43 -4.29
N ASN A 122 8.97 -14.90 -4.29
CA ASN A 122 8.21 -15.21 -5.51
C ASN A 122 7.16 -14.13 -5.85
N ALA A 123 7.02 -13.10 -5.00
CA ALA A 123 5.98 -12.11 -5.17
C ALA A 123 6.32 -11.09 -6.27
N LYS A 124 5.36 -10.81 -7.14
CA LYS A 124 5.35 -9.57 -7.93
C LYS A 124 5.12 -8.40 -6.99
N ILE A 125 5.83 -7.29 -7.20
CA ILE A 125 5.70 -6.10 -6.37
C ILE A 125 4.90 -5.05 -7.12
N ILE A 126 3.87 -4.52 -6.47
CA ILE A 126 3.07 -3.41 -6.99
C ILE A 126 3.16 -2.26 -6.01
N PHE A 127 3.68 -1.12 -6.46
CA PHE A 127 3.63 0.14 -5.71
C PHE A 127 2.39 0.92 -6.11
N ALA A 128 1.56 1.29 -5.15
CA ALA A 128 0.43 2.17 -5.38
C ALA A 128 0.78 3.61 -5.01
N THR A 129 0.55 4.55 -5.93
CA THR A 129 0.75 5.97 -5.67
C THR A 129 -0.21 6.47 -4.59
N THR A 130 0.22 7.47 -3.82
CA THR A 130 -0.59 8.12 -2.78
C THR A 130 -1.71 8.91 -3.45
N THR A 131 -2.94 8.76 -2.94
CA THR A 131 -4.15 9.42 -3.43
C THR A 131 -4.17 10.93 -3.14
N THR A 132 -5.04 11.66 -3.81
CA THR A 132 -5.20 13.12 -3.66
C THR A 132 -5.83 13.53 -2.34
N MET A 133 -5.74 14.82 -2.02
CA MET A 133 -6.46 15.47 -0.92
C MET A 133 -7.82 15.98 -1.39
N ASN A 134 -8.76 16.12 -0.46
CA ASN A 134 -10.04 16.77 -0.74
C ASN A 134 -9.81 18.19 -1.27
N PRO A 135 -10.24 18.52 -2.49
CA PRO A 135 -9.98 19.84 -3.11
C PRO A 135 -10.59 21.02 -2.35
N ASN A 136 -11.68 20.80 -1.60
CA ASN A 136 -12.37 21.81 -0.79
C ASN A 136 -12.30 21.48 0.72
N GLY A 137 -11.48 20.50 1.11
CA GLY A 137 -11.36 20.08 2.49
C GLY A 137 -10.67 21.12 3.37
N THR A 138 -11.08 21.19 4.63
CA THR A 138 -10.36 21.98 5.62
C THR A 138 -8.97 21.35 5.86
N ILE A 139 -7.98 22.21 6.07
CA ILE A 139 -6.63 21.75 6.41
C ILE A 139 -6.70 21.00 7.76
N GLY A 140 -6.30 19.74 7.77
CA GLY A 140 -6.23 18.93 9.00
C GLY A 140 -5.08 19.38 9.91
N ILE A 141 -5.02 18.79 11.10
CA ILE A 141 -3.94 19.07 12.09
C ILE A 141 -2.55 18.74 11.55
N ASN A 142 -2.46 17.81 10.61
CA ASN A 142 -1.22 17.40 9.94
C ASN A 142 -1.35 17.70 8.44
N PRO A 143 -1.21 18.98 8.04
CA PRO A 143 -1.47 19.43 6.68
C PRO A 143 -0.50 18.80 5.67
N ARG A 144 -0.97 18.65 4.46
CA ARG A 144 -0.25 18.30 3.25
C ARG A 144 -1.10 18.68 2.04
N THR A 145 -0.51 18.87 0.91
CA THR A 145 -1.20 19.31 -0.31
C THR A 145 -1.15 18.24 -1.39
N THR A 146 -2.12 18.26 -2.31
CA THR A 146 -2.10 17.39 -3.51
C THR A 146 -0.83 17.60 -4.34
N ALA A 147 -0.29 18.84 -4.40
CA ALA A 147 0.95 19.11 -5.11
C ALA A 147 2.19 18.45 -4.46
N GLU A 148 2.25 18.43 -3.13
CA GLU A 148 3.30 17.69 -2.41
C GLU A 148 3.16 16.19 -2.63
N ILE A 149 1.93 15.67 -2.60
CA ILE A 149 1.65 14.25 -2.88
C ILE A 149 2.13 13.88 -4.29
N ALA A 150 1.80 14.68 -5.32
CA ALA A 150 2.26 14.45 -6.68
C ALA A 150 3.80 14.36 -6.75
N ARG A 151 4.49 15.31 -6.10
CA ARG A 151 5.96 15.34 -6.05
C ARG A 151 6.55 14.09 -5.35
N TYR A 152 5.96 13.66 -4.23
CA TYR A 152 6.40 12.44 -3.54
C TYR A 152 6.10 11.17 -4.35
N ASN A 153 4.98 11.13 -5.09
CA ASN A 153 4.70 10.06 -6.02
C ASN A 153 5.76 9.97 -7.13
N ASP A 154 6.15 11.10 -7.73
CA ASP A 154 7.23 11.14 -8.71
C ASP A 154 8.56 10.63 -8.14
N ILE A 155 8.88 11.03 -6.90
CA ILE A 155 10.08 10.58 -6.19
C ILE A 155 10.00 9.06 -5.97
N ALA A 156 8.87 8.53 -5.51
CA ALA A 156 8.69 7.09 -5.32
C ALA A 156 8.85 6.35 -6.64
N VAL A 157 8.16 6.76 -7.70
CA VAL A 157 8.25 6.14 -9.03
C VAL A 157 9.69 6.17 -9.54
N SER A 158 10.43 7.28 -9.34
CA SER A 158 11.85 7.35 -9.69
C SER A 158 12.77 6.44 -8.88
N ALA A 159 12.29 5.92 -7.75
CA ALA A 159 13.02 4.99 -6.88
C ALA A 159 12.78 3.52 -7.23
N LEU A 160 11.74 3.24 -8.01
CA LEU A 160 11.39 1.87 -8.42
C LEU A 160 12.48 1.31 -9.34
N GLU A 161 12.88 0.09 -9.08
CA GLU A 161 13.90 -0.62 -9.86
C GLU A 161 13.38 -2.01 -10.23
N GLY A 162 13.77 -2.46 -11.42
CA GLY A 162 13.40 -3.78 -11.94
C GLY A 162 11.96 -3.84 -12.42
N ASP A 163 11.23 -4.84 -11.96
CA ASP A 163 9.90 -5.25 -12.40
C ASP A 163 8.76 -4.76 -11.50
N VAL A 164 8.99 -3.70 -10.71
CA VAL A 164 7.95 -3.13 -9.85
C VAL A 164 6.89 -2.44 -10.71
N VAL A 165 5.64 -2.90 -10.58
CA VAL A 165 4.50 -2.34 -11.30
C VAL A 165 3.93 -1.15 -10.54
N VAL A 166 3.53 -0.10 -11.25
CA VAL A 166 2.84 1.05 -10.64
C VAL A 166 1.33 0.87 -10.78
N ASN A 167 0.61 0.95 -9.66
CA ASN A 167 -0.82 1.16 -9.61
C ASN A 167 -1.09 2.64 -9.29
N ASP A 168 -1.47 3.41 -10.29
CA ASP A 168 -1.59 4.87 -10.16
C ASP A 168 -2.93 5.28 -9.53
N LEU A 169 -3.02 5.18 -8.20
CA LEU A 169 -4.19 5.62 -7.44
C LEU A 169 -4.33 7.16 -7.37
N PHE A 170 -3.22 7.88 -7.57
CA PHE A 170 -3.28 9.33 -7.70
C PHE A 170 -4.10 9.73 -8.93
N ALA A 171 -3.82 9.12 -10.08
CA ALA A 171 -4.59 9.37 -11.30
C ALA A 171 -6.06 8.99 -11.14
N VAL A 172 -6.37 7.89 -10.45
CA VAL A 172 -7.76 7.48 -10.17
C VAL A 172 -8.52 8.54 -9.38
N THR A 173 -7.87 9.19 -8.42
CA THR A 173 -8.54 10.13 -7.49
C THR A 173 -8.39 11.60 -7.91
N ASN A 174 -7.61 11.90 -8.95
CA ASN A 174 -7.26 13.28 -9.32
C ASN A 174 -8.47 14.13 -9.73
N ASP A 175 -9.47 13.51 -10.36
CA ASP A 175 -10.67 14.19 -10.82
C ASP A 175 -11.87 13.99 -9.87
N TRP A 176 -11.63 13.51 -8.65
CA TRP A 176 -12.70 13.31 -7.68
C TRP A 176 -13.09 14.59 -6.97
N ASP A 177 -14.40 14.84 -6.93
CA ASP A 177 -15.00 15.96 -6.21
C ASP A 177 -14.93 15.80 -4.70
N SER A 178 -15.17 16.92 -3.96
CA SER A 178 -15.27 16.91 -2.50
C SER A 178 -16.30 15.94 -1.95
N ASP A 179 -17.34 15.63 -2.71
CA ASP A 179 -18.40 14.68 -2.33
C ASP A 179 -17.88 13.23 -2.23
N CYS A 180 -16.74 12.94 -2.84
CA CYS A 180 -16.06 11.66 -2.69
C CYS A 180 -15.29 11.52 -1.36
N TYR A 181 -15.12 12.61 -0.60
CA TYR A 181 -14.34 12.65 0.62
C TYR A 181 -15.20 12.73 1.88
N ALA A 182 -14.84 11.95 2.89
CA ALA A 182 -15.42 12.01 4.23
C ALA A 182 -14.77 13.09 5.10
N ASP A 183 -13.51 13.39 4.84
CA ASP A 183 -12.73 14.45 5.52
C ASP A 183 -11.69 15.07 4.56
N TYR A 184 -10.60 15.60 5.07
CA TYR A 184 -9.56 16.25 4.27
C TYR A 184 -8.75 15.28 3.38
N CYS A 185 -8.76 13.96 3.65
CA CYS A 185 -8.00 12.96 2.86
C CYS A 185 -8.64 11.57 2.77
N HIS A 186 -9.60 11.24 3.64
CA HIS A 186 -10.29 9.96 3.58
C HIS A 186 -11.53 10.05 2.71
N PHE A 187 -11.88 8.96 2.07
CA PHE A 187 -12.99 8.88 1.14
C PHE A 187 -14.29 8.43 1.83
N THR A 188 -15.42 8.72 1.21
CA THR A 188 -16.72 8.14 1.56
C THR A 188 -16.71 6.63 1.32
N THR A 189 -17.67 5.93 1.91
CA THR A 189 -17.80 4.46 1.74
C THR A 189 -17.91 4.07 0.26
N ASP A 190 -18.67 4.82 -0.53
CA ASP A 190 -18.85 4.48 -1.95
C ASP A 190 -17.61 4.80 -2.79
N ALA A 191 -16.92 5.91 -2.50
CA ALA A 191 -15.65 6.23 -3.14
C ALA A 191 -14.55 5.21 -2.77
N PHE A 192 -14.50 4.71 -1.54
CA PHE A 192 -13.62 3.61 -1.17
C PHE A 192 -13.93 2.30 -1.92
N LYS A 193 -15.21 2.01 -2.22
CA LYS A 193 -15.55 0.86 -3.07
C LYS A 193 -15.03 1.03 -4.49
N GLU A 194 -15.19 2.22 -5.09
CA GLU A 194 -14.66 2.48 -6.43
C GLU A 194 -13.13 2.38 -6.46
N LEU A 195 -12.45 2.94 -5.45
CA LEU A 195 -11.00 2.80 -5.32
C LEU A 195 -10.58 1.32 -5.17
N GLY A 196 -11.32 0.54 -4.38
CA GLY A 196 -11.08 -0.88 -4.19
C GLY A 196 -11.24 -1.70 -5.48
N LYS A 197 -12.23 -1.37 -6.32
CA LYS A 197 -12.39 -1.97 -7.65
C LYS A 197 -11.20 -1.65 -8.55
N ALA A 198 -10.75 -0.39 -8.57
CA ALA A 198 -9.58 0.01 -9.36
C ALA A 198 -8.30 -0.74 -8.91
N VAL A 199 -8.12 -0.92 -7.60
CA VAL A 199 -7.01 -1.75 -7.07
C VAL A 199 -7.16 -3.20 -7.51
N ALA A 200 -8.35 -3.80 -7.39
CA ALA A 200 -8.59 -5.19 -7.79
C ALA A 200 -8.34 -5.41 -9.30
N GLU A 201 -8.74 -4.47 -10.15
CA GLU A 201 -8.47 -4.51 -11.60
C GLU A 201 -6.97 -4.46 -11.90
N ALA A 202 -6.21 -3.60 -11.21
CA ALA A 202 -4.76 -3.52 -11.35
C ALA A 202 -4.09 -4.84 -10.92
N LEU A 203 -4.56 -5.46 -9.84
CA LEU A 203 -4.09 -6.76 -9.36
C LEU A 203 -4.38 -7.88 -10.37
N LYS A 204 -5.61 -7.97 -10.90
CA LYS A 204 -6.02 -8.98 -11.90
C LYS A 204 -5.14 -8.97 -13.16
N LYS A 205 -4.65 -7.80 -13.57
CA LYS A 205 -3.74 -7.66 -14.73
C LYS A 205 -2.36 -8.31 -14.49
N THR A 206 -2.04 -8.67 -13.26
CA THR A 206 -0.75 -9.26 -12.87
C THR A 206 -0.82 -10.75 -12.54
N PHE A 207 -2.00 -11.36 -12.58
CA PHE A 207 -2.25 -12.80 -12.30
C PHE A 207 -1.63 -13.80 -13.29
#